data_caf9c07edcdc423534837a5cfef5e00a
#
_entry.id   caf9c07edcdc423534837a5cfef5e00a
#
_cell.length_a   1.000
_cell.length_b   1.000
_cell.length_c   1.000
_cell.angle_alpha   90.00
_cell.angle_beta   90.00
_cell.angle_gamma   90.00
#
_symmetry.space_group_name_H-M   'P 1'
#
loop_
_entity.id
_entity.type
_entity.pdbx_description
1 polymer ?
#
loop_
_entity_poly.entity_id
_entity_poly.type
_entity_poly.pdbx_seq_one_letter_code
_entity_poly.pdbx_strand_id
1 'polypeptide(L)'
;MTQSNPLIPALLTDKVAIVTGASRGLGAQIAEQIAAAGARVCVNYLSSEDAADQVVADIIAAGGQAFAYQADVSDLAQMQALAAEVVARYGRIDILVNNALPSYQFNPSADYTSIETVKWAHFSQQLDGIVKGAVNSVQAVLPQMKTQKMGKIINISTNLVYNPVVTYYDYTTAKSALIGLTRNLAAELGQYGIRVNLLAGGLLQTTDASRLTTEEVFDYIATTTPLRQATSVADFANSVLLMASDLSLAITGQSIAVDGGLTMP
;
A
#
# COMPACT_ATOMS: atom_id res chain seq x y z
N MET A 1 -17.33 -17.45 -5.27
CA MET A 1 -16.89 -18.28 -4.12
C MET A 1 -15.37 -18.39 -4.22
N THR A 2 -14.66 -17.52 -3.55
CA THR A 2 -13.20 -17.58 -3.45
C THR A 2 -12.85 -18.78 -2.58
N GLN A 3 -12.24 -19.81 -3.17
CA GLN A 3 -11.67 -20.92 -2.40
C GLN A 3 -10.56 -20.33 -1.51
N SER A 4 -10.77 -20.36 -0.19
CA SER A 4 -9.71 -20.08 0.77
C SER A 4 -8.55 -21.05 0.52
N ASN A 5 -7.39 -20.52 0.14
CA ASN A 5 -6.20 -21.33 -0.01
C ASN A 5 -5.78 -21.82 1.39
N PRO A 6 -5.84 -23.14 1.69
CA PRO A 6 -5.58 -23.67 3.02
C PRO A 6 -4.13 -23.49 3.52
N LEU A 7 -3.23 -22.94 2.70
CA LEU A 7 -1.83 -22.68 3.05
C LEU A 7 -1.59 -21.28 3.64
N ILE A 8 -2.59 -20.37 3.62
CA ILE A 8 -2.44 -18.98 4.07
C ILE A 8 -2.78 -18.75 5.56
N PRO A 9 -3.57 -19.59 6.28
CA PRO A 9 -4.18 -19.22 7.58
C PRO A 9 -3.24 -18.97 8.76
N ALA A 10 -1.91 -19.02 8.60
CA ALA A 10 -1.01 -18.93 9.75
C ALA A 10 0.22 -18.03 9.55
N LEU A 11 0.40 -17.42 8.38
CA LEU A 11 1.63 -16.66 8.06
C LEU A 11 1.86 -15.43 8.96
N LEU A 12 0.78 -14.83 9.47
CA LEU A 12 0.80 -13.60 10.25
C LEU A 12 0.12 -13.75 11.61
N THR A 13 0.01 -14.97 12.14
CA THR A 13 -0.53 -15.21 13.48
C THR A 13 0.19 -14.33 14.51
N ASP A 14 -0.58 -13.69 15.40
CA ASP A 14 -0.12 -12.77 16.44
C ASP A 14 0.57 -11.49 15.94
N LYS A 15 0.57 -11.22 14.65
CA LYS A 15 1.06 -9.95 14.08
C LYS A 15 -0.01 -8.89 14.12
N VAL A 16 0.43 -7.63 14.14
CA VAL A 16 -0.43 -6.44 14.10
C VAL A 16 -0.01 -5.58 12.92
N ALA A 17 -0.98 -5.24 12.09
CA ALA A 17 -0.76 -4.46 10.87
C ALA A 17 -1.55 -3.14 10.90
N ILE A 18 -0.94 -2.09 10.34
CA ILE A 18 -1.60 -0.85 9.98
C ILE A 18 -1.58 -0.77 8.45
N VAL A 19 -2.76 -0.60 7.83
CA VAL A 19 -2.89 -0.36 6.40
C VAL A 19 -3.48 1.03 6.18
N THR A 20 -2.72 1.95 5.57
CA THR A 20 -3.19 3.31 5.35
C THR A 20 -4.06 3.40 4.10
N GLY A 21 -5.12 4.23 4.15
CA GLY A 21 -6.08 4.36 3.05
C GLY A 21 -6.79 3.05 2.73
N ALA A 22 -7.23 2.31 3.76
CA ALA A 22 -7.73 0.95 3.64
C ALA A 22 -9.26 0.83 3.62
N SER A 23 -9.99 1.94 3.47
CA SER A 23 -11.46 1.91 3.42
C SER A 23 -12.04 1.35 2.12
N ARG A 24 -11.24 1.19 1.06
CA ARG A 24 -11.68 0.69 -0.25
C ARG A 24 -10.53 0.21 -1.12
N GLY A 25 -10.88 -0.40 -2.27
CA GLY A 25 -9.94 -0.74 -3.35
C GLY A 25 -8.78 -1.61 -2.89
N LEU A 26 -7.56 -1.26 -3.33
CA LEU A 26 -6.36 -2.03 -3.00
C LEU A 26 -6.10 -2.10 -1.50
N GLY A 27 -6.28 -0.98 -0.78
CA GLY A 27 -6.05 -0.94 0.66
C GLY A 27 -6.98 -1.87 1.45
N ALA A 28 -8.26 -1.93 1.08
CA ALA A 28 -9.24 -2.86 1.65
C ALA A 28 -8.83 -4.32 1.39
N GLN A 29 -8.51 -4.66 0.15
CA GLN A 29 -8.08 -6.01 -0.21
C GLN A 29 -6.79 -6.44 0.53
N ILE A 30 -5.84 -5.51 0.69
CA ILE A 30 -4.63 -5.77 1.49
C ILE A 30 -5.00 -6.03 2.96
N ALA A 31 -5.89 -5.23 3.55
CA ALA A 31 -6.34 -5.39 4.93
C ALA A 31 -7.03 -6.74 5.15
N GLU A 32 -7.94 -7.11 4.25
CA GLU A 32 -8.63 -8.40 4.28
C GLU A 32 -7.66 -9.59 4.15
N GLN A 33 -6.70 -9.50 3.21
CA GLN A 33 -5.73 -10.58 2.97
C GLN A 33 -4.78 -10.78 4.15
N ILE A 34 -4.31 -9.68 4.74
CA ILE A 34 -3.45 -9.70 5.94
C ILE A 34 -4.22 -10.25 7.15
N ALA A 35 -5.50 -9.89 7.31
CA ALA A 35 -6.36 -10.41 8.36
C ALA A 35 -6.64 -11.90 8.17
N ALA A 36 -6.93 -12.34 6.94
CA ALA A 36 -7.13 -13.75 6.61
C ALA A 36 -5.88 -14.61 6.88
N ALA A 37 -4.69 -14.02 6.81
CA ALA A 37 -3.42 -14.64 7.18
C ALA A 37 -3.16 -14.66 8.71
N GLY A 38 -4.10 -14.20 9.54
CA GLY A 38 -4.07 -14.27 10.99
C GLY A 38 -3.60 -13.02 11.73
N ALA A 39 -3.36 -11.90 11.02
CA ALA A 39 -3.00 -10.64 11.68
C ALA A 39 -4.23 -9.89 12.22
N ARG A 40 -3.99 -9.05 13.23
CA ARG A 40 -4.93 -8.02 13.68
C ARG A 40 -4.68 -6.75 12.89
N VAL A 41 -5.72 -6.14 12.32
CA VAL A 41 -5.54 -5.05 11.35
C VAL A 41 -6.18 -3.76 11.82
N CYS A 42 -5.42 -2.67 11.77
CA CYS A 42 -5.96 -1.32 11.83
C CYS A 42 -6.24 -0.84 10.39
N VAL A 43 -7.50 -0.63 10.07
CA VAL A 43 -7.99 -0.08 8.80
C VAL A 43 -8.00 1.45 8.94
N ASN A 44 -6.95 2.11 8.43
CA ASN A 44 -6.90 3.57 8.46
C ASN A 44 -7.67 4.17 7.28
N TYR A 45 -8.42 5.23 7.57
CA TYR A 45 -9.16 6.02 6.59
C TYR A 45 -9.06 7.52 6.89
N LEU A 46 -9.33 8.36 5.87
CA LEU A 46 -9.37 9.83 6.02
C LEU A 46 -10.80 10.34 6.28
N SER A 47 -11.75 9.99 5.41
CA SER A 47 -13.10 10.57 5.41
C SER A 47 -14.23 9.56 5.16
N SER A 48 -13.93 8.33 4.80
CA SER A 48 -14.93 7.33 4.41
C SER A 48 -15.15 6.32 5.54
N GLU A 49 -15.81 6.75 6.62
CA GLU A 49 -16.05 5.95 7.83
C GLU A 49 -16.88 4.70 7.51
N ASP A 50 -18.06 4.88 6.90
CA ASP A 50 -18.96 3.75 6.58
C ASP A 50 -18.25 2.67 5.73
N ALA A 51 -17.40 3.09 4.80
CA ALA A 51 -16.64 2.15 3.96
C ALA A 51 -15.53 1.44 4.75
N ALA A 52 -14.88 2.12 5.68
CA ALA A 52 -13.88 1.50 6.56
C ALA A 52 -14.53 0.51 7.53
N ASP A 53 -15.70 0.86 8.09
CA ASP A 53 -16.47 -0.01 8.97
C ASP A 53 -16.99 -1.25 8.22
N GLN A 54 -17.36 -1.11 6.94
CA GLN A 54 -17.72 -2.27 6.11
C GLN A 54 -16.54 -3.23 5.94
N VAL A 55 -15.33 -2.72 5.65
CA VAL A 55 -14.11 -3.56 5.55
C VAL A 55 -13.85 -4.28 6.88
N VAL A 56 -14.00 -3.58 8.01
CA VAL A 56 -13.86 -4.20 9.34
C VAL A 56 -14.91 -5.29 9.55
N ALA A 57 -16.16 -5.04 9.18
CA ALA A 57 -17.25 -6.02 9.30
C ALA A 57 -16.98 -7.27 8.45
N ASP A 58 -16.49 -7.10 7.22
CA ASP A 58 -16.15 -8.19 6.31
C ASP A 58 -14.99 -9.04 6.87
N ILE A 59 -13.96 -8.40 7.43
CA ILE A 59 -12.83 -9.08 8.09
C ILE A 59 -13.34 -9.90 9.30
N ILE A 60 -14.20 -9.31 10.14
CA ILE A 60 -14.75 -9.99 11.33
C ILE A 60 -15.65 -11.15 10.90
N ALA A 61 -16.50 -10.97 9.90
CA ALA A 61 -17.37 -12.03 9.37
C ALA A 61 -16.56 -13.21 8.78
N ALA A 62 -15.35 -12.94 8.26
CA ALA A 62 -14.42 -13.97 7.81
C ALA A 62 -13.61 -14.62 8.97
N GLY A 63 -13.85 -14.23 10.22
CA GLY A 63 -13.16 -14.77 11.41
C GLY A 63 -11.85 -14.06 11.77
N GLY A 64 -11.52 -12.94 11.10
CA GLY A 64 -10.36 -12.10 11.40
C GLY A 64 -10.62 -11.08 12.51
N GLN A 65 -9.62 -10.25 12.77
CA GLN A 65 -9.70 -9.17 13.77
C GLN A 65 -9.26 -7.85 13.14
N ALA A 66 -10.11 -6.83 13.19
CA ALA A 66 -9.80 -5.51 12.71
C ALA A 66 -10.54 -4.42 13.49
N PHE A 67 -10.08 -3.19 13.35
CA PHE A 67 -10.82 -1.98 13.73
C PHE A 67 -10.48 -0.85 12.75
N ALA A 68 -11.42 0.08 12.58
CA ALA A 68 -11.23 1.28 11.79
C ALA A 68 -10.68 2.42 12.65
N TYR A 69 -9.80 3.26 12.06
CA TYR A 69 -9.28 4.44 12.72
C TYR A 69 -9.11 5.60 11.74
N GLN A 70 -9.76 6.73 12.04
CA GLN A 70 -9.65 7.94 11.24
C GLN A 70 -8.34 8.66 11.54
N ALA A 71 -7.51 8.86 10.52
CA ALA A 71 -6.32 9.72 10.60
C ALA A 71 -5.89 10.17 9.21
N ASP A 72 -5.48 11.45 9.11
CA ASP A 72 -4.82 11.98 7.93
C ASP A 72 -3.34 11.62 7.97
N VAL A 73 -2.86 10.85 6.99
CA VAL A 73 -1.44 10.47 6.89
C VAL A 73 -0.52 11.69 6.74
N SER A 74 -1.02 12.80 6.21
CA SER A 74 -0.25 14.05 6.09
C SER A 74 -0.07 14.81 7.42
N ASP A 75 -0.76 14.38 8.48
CA ASP A 75 -0.68 14.93 9.84
C ASP A 75 0.03 13.94 10.78
N LEU A 76 1.26 14.29 11.18
CA LEU A 76 2.07 13.43 12.05
C LEU A 76 1.41 13.17 13.40
N ALA A 77 0.72 14.16 14.00
CA ALA A 77 0.11 14.00 15.30
C ALA A 77 -1.06 13.00 15.24
N GLN A 78 -1.86 13.02 14.19
CA GLN A 78 -2.93 12.03 13.98
C GLN A 78 -2.35 10.62 13.77
N MET A 79 -1.26 10.48 13.00
CA MET A 79 -0.60 9.19 12.81
C MET A 79 0.03 8.65 14.09
N GLN A 80 0.58 9.52 14.94
CA GLN A 80 1.08 9.14 16.26
C GLN A 80 -0.06 8.67 17.19
N ALA A 81 -1.21 9.36 17.16
CA ALA A 81 -2.40 8.94 17.91
C ALA A 81 -2.92 7.57 17.43
N LEU A 82 -2.96 7.34 16.12
CA LEU A 82 -3.31 6.04 15.54
C LEU A 82 -2.35 4.95 16.02
N ALA A 83 -1.04 5.18 15.96
CA ALA A 83 -0.05 4.20 16.39
C ALA A 83 -0.18 3.90 17.89
N ALA A 84 -0.43 4.93 18.72
CA ALA A 84 -0.67 4.77 20.16
C ALA A 84 -1.92 3.92 20.45
N GLU A 85 -3.02 4.14 19.71
CA GLU A 85 -4.24 3.34 19.84
C GLU A 85 -4.00 1.87 19.47
N VAL A 86 -3.25 1.60 18.37
CA VAL A 86 -2.90 0.24 17.98
C VAL A 86 -2.08 -0.46 19.07
N VAL A 87 -1.11 0.25 19.66
CA VAL A 87 -0.30 -0.28 20.77
C VAL A 87 -1.14 -0.49 22.02
N ALA A 88 -2.06 0.41 22.34
CA ALA A 88 -2.95 0.26 23.50
C ALA A 88 -3.86 -0.98 23.37
N ARG A 89 -4.35 -1.27 22.15
CA ARG A 89 -5.24 -2.42 21.88
C ARG A 89 -4.49 -3.75 21.80
N TYR A 90 -3.33 -3.76 21.15
CA TYR A 90 -2.68 -5.01 20.72
C TYR A 90 -1.24 -5.17 21.25
N GLY A 91 -0.67 -4.16 21.90
CA GLY A 91 0.66 -4.20 22.52
C GLY A 91 1.84 -4.14 21.56
N ARG A 92 1.59 -4.12 20.23
CA ARG A 92 2.64 -4.19 19.21
C ARG A 92 2.21 -3.60 17.86
N ILE A 93 3.19 -3.32 17.01
CA ILE A 93 3.01 -3.00 15.58
C ILE A 93 4.10 -3.73 14.79
N ASP A 94 3.71 -4.67 13.94
CA ASP A 94 4.66 -5.50 13.17
C ASP A 94 4.76 -5.08 11.70
N ILE A 95 3.65 -4.59 11.14
CA ILE A 95 3.53 -4.33 9.72
C ILE A 95 2.91 -2.94 9.52
N LEU A 96 3.53 -2.15 8.66
CA LEU A 96 2.98 -0.90 8.13
C LEU A 96 2.91 -1.01 6.61
N VAL A 97 1.71 -0.80 6.05
CA VAL A 97 1.52 -0.68 4.61
C VAL A 97 1.15 0.76 4.27
N ASN A 98 2.07 1.48 3.64
CA ASN A 98 1.86 2.83 3.12
C ASN A 98 1.15 2.74 1.76
N ASN A 99 -0.18 2.69 1.79
CA ASN A 99 -1.03 2.58 0.61
C ASN A 99 -1.83 3.88 0.35
N ALA A 100 -2.04 4.73 1.35
CA ALA A 100 -2.83 5.94 1.20
C ALA A 100 -2.43 6.77 -0.03
N LEU A 101 -3.45 7.24 -0.76
CA LEU A 101 -3.31 8.08 -1.94
C LEU A 101 -4.25 9.29 -1.76
N PRO A 102 -3.80 10.53 -2.00
CA PRO A 102 -4.71 11.66 -2.08
C PRO A 102 -5.74 11.44 -3.19
N SER A 103 -6.88 12.15 -3.12
CA SER A 103 -7.86 12.08 -4.19
C SER A 103 -7.21 12.44 -5.53
N TYR A 104 -7.21 11.50 -6.46
CA TYR A 104 -6.56 11.62 -7.76
C TYR A 104 -7.45 11.03 -8.85
N GLN A 105 -7.54 11.72 -9.98
CA GLN A 105 -8.26 11.23 -11.15
C GLN A 105 -7.25 10.84 -12.22
N PHE A 106 -7.22 9.57 -12.57
CA PHE A 106 -6.38 9.06 -13.66
C PHE A 106 -7.03 9.41 -15.02
N ASN A 107 -6.93 10.68 -15.40
CA ASN A 107 -7.45 11.21 -16.65
C ASN A 107 -6.29 11.60 -17.58
N PRO A 108 -6.08 10.87 -18.71
CA PRO A 108 -4.98 11.14 -19.63
C PRO A 108 -5.10 12.46 -20.39
N SER A 109 -6.23 13.15 -20.30
CA SER A 109 -6.48 14.45 -20.93
C SER A 109 -6.39 15.62 -19.94
N ALA A 110 -6.00 15.38 -18.69
CA ALA A 110 -5.88 16.42 -17.68
C ALA A 110 -4.62 17.27 -17.86
N ASP A 111 -4.61 18.47 -17.29
CA ASP A 111 -3.51 19.44 -17.40
C ASP A 111 -2.20 18.98 -16.72
N TYR A 112 -2.27 18.03 -15.76
CA TYR A 112 -1.10 17.42 -15.11
C TYR A 112 -0.42 16.33 -15.95
N THR A 113 -0.93 16.02 -17.13
CA THR A 113 -0.32 15.03 -18.04
C THR A 113 0.65 15.62 -19.06
N SER A 114 0.78 16.96 -19.13
CA SER A 114 1.73 17.65 -19.99
C SER A 114 2.65 18.55 -19.17
N ILE A 115 3.94 18.57 -19.51
CA ILE A 115 4.91 19.46 -18.88
C ILE A 115 4.62 20.93 -19.13
N GLU A 116 3.91 21.24 -20.22
CA GLU A 116 3.53 22.62 -20.57
C GLU A 116 2.42 23.18 -19.67
N THR A 117 1.59 22.32 -19.10
CA THR A 117 0.38 22.71 -18.37
C THR A 117 0.38 22.31 -16.90
N VAL A 118 1.20 21.31 -16.50
CA VAL A 118 1.27 20.86 -15.11
C VAL A 118 1.75 21.99 -14.19
N LYS A 119 1.06 22.18 -13.06
CA LYS A 119 1.39 23.20 -12.06
C LYS A 119 2.09 22.58 -10.86
N TRP A 120 2.94 23.36 -10.20
CA TRP A 120 3.61 22.91 -8.97
C TRP A 120 2.61 22.45 -7.88
N ALA A 121 1.43 23.06 -7.83
CA ALA A 121 0.38 22.67 -6.89
C ALA A 121 -0.03 21.19 -7.03
N HIS A 122 -0.01 20.61 -8.25
CA HIS A 122 -0.28 19.20 -8.46
C HIS A 122 0.82 18.35 -7.82
N PHE A 123 2.09 18.70 -8.03
CA PHE A 123 3.21 18.01 -7.39
C PHE A 123 3.14 18.09 -5.86
N SER A 124 2.89 19.30 -5.31
CA SER A 124 2.80 19.50 -3.87
C SER A 124 1.72 18.62 -3.25
N GLN A 125 0.53 18.54 -3.86
CA GLN A 125 -0.57 17.71 -3.39
C GLN A 125 -0.18 16.21 -3.37
N GLN A 126 0.46 15.71 -4.42
CA GLN A 126 0.88 14.32 -4.48
C GLN A 126 2.04 14.03 -3.53
N LEU A 127 3.02 14.93 -3.41
CA LEU A 127 4.13 14.78 -2.47
C LEU A 127 3.63 14.79 -1.01
N ASP A 128 2.70 15.66 -0.66
CA ASP A 128 2.14 15.73 0.69
C ASP A 128 1.35 14.46 1.03
N GLY A 129 0.49 13.98 0.15
CA GLY A 129 -0.31 12.79 0.44
C GLY A 129 0.48 11.48 0.37
N ILE A 130 1.46 11.38 -0.54
CA ILE A 130 2.20 10.13 -0.77
C ILE A 130 3.49 10.09 0.06
N VAL A 131 4.38 11.08 -0.14
CA VAL A 131 5.72 11.03 0.46
C VAL A 131 5.69 11.46 1.91
N LYS A 132 5.11 12.62 2.21
CA LYS A 132 4.95 13.10 3.60
C LYS A 132 4.09 12.11 4.40
N GLY A 133 3.00 11.59 3.79
CA GLY A 133 2.16 10.57 4.42
C GLY A 133 2.94 9.31 4.81
N ALA A 134 3.80 8.80 3.92
CA ALA A 134 4.66 7.64 4.23
C ALA A 134 5.68 7.96 5.33
N VAL A 135 6.31 9.14 5.29
CA VAL A 135 7.28 9.58 6.32
C VAL A 135 6.60 9.67 7.68
N ASN A 136 5.45 10.34 7.79
CA ASN A 136 4.70 10.49 9.03
C ASN A 136 4.28 9.11 9.60
N SER A 137 3.77 8.22 8.73
CA SER A 137 3.36 6.87 9.13
C SER A 137 4.54 6.07 9.68
N VAL A 138 5.71 6.14 9.03
CA VAL A 138 6.94 5.50 9.52
C VAL A 138 7.36 6.09 10.85
N GLN A 139 7.42 7.42 10.97
CA GLN A 139 7.80 8.09 12.23
C GLN A 139 6.87 7.72 13.39
N ALA A 140 5.58 7.53 13.12
CA ALA A 140 4.59 7.15 14.14
C ALA A 140 4.80 5.72 14.67
N VAL A 141 5.12 4.75 13.80
CA VAL A 141 5.29 3.34 14.21
C VAL A 141 6.71 3.01 14.68
N LEU A 142 7.69 3.82 14.30
CA LEU A 142 9.11 3.53 14.50
C LEU A 142 9.52 3.32 15.95
N PRO A 143 9.06 4.11 16.95
CA PRO A 143 9.42 3.90 18.35
C PRO A 143 9.05 2.48 18.84
N GLN A 144 7.83 2.03 18.47
CA GLN A 144 7.36 0.70 18.84
C GLN A 144 8.14 -0.40 18.13
N MET A 145 8.37 -0.29 16.81
CA MET A 145 9.13 -1.26 16.03
C MET A 145 10.59 -1.37 16.51
N LYS A 146 11.24 -0.25 16.87
CA LYS A 146 12.58 -0.26 17.45
C LYS A 146 12.63 -0.99 18.80
N THR A 147 11.64 -0.77 19.67
CA THR A 147 11.53 -1.49 20.95
C THR A 147 11.36 -2.98 20.75
N GLN A 148 10.58 -3.40 19.75
CA GLN A 148 10.36 -4.80 19.39
C GLN A 148 11.57 -5.45 18.70
N LYS A 149 12.50 -4.63 18.16
CA LYS A 149 13.59 -5.06 17.27
C LYS A 149 13.08 -5.86 16.08
N MET A 150 11.93 -5.48 15.55
CA MET A 150 11.27 -6.11 14.42
C MET A 150 10.24 -5.18 13.83
N GLY A 151 10.16 -5.13 12.51
CA GLY A 151 9.13 -4.42 11.76
C GLY A 151 9.21 -4.71 10.27
N LYS A 152 8.10 -4.51 9.58
CA LYS A 152 7.99 -4.67 8.14
C LYS A 152 7.21 -3.49 7.58
N ILE A 153 7.86 -2.69 6.74
CA ILE A 153 7.28 -1.50 6.11
C ILE A 153 7.20 -1.76 4.61
N ILE A 154 6.01 -1.66 4.05
CA ILE A 154 5.75 -1.87 2.63
C ILE A 154 5.18 -0.58 2.04
N ASN A 155 5.89 0.01 1.10
CA ASN A 155 5.46 1.20 0.36
C ASN A 155 4.80 0.76 -0.96
N ILE A 156 3.61 1.29 -1.25
CA ILE A 156 2.88 0.98 -2.49
C ILE A 156 3.18 2.05 -3.53
N SER A 157 3.71 1.61 -4.67
CA SER A 157 4.06 2.45 -5.81
C SER A 157 3.38 1.96 -7.10
N THR A 158 3.83 2.42 -8.23
CA THR A 158 3.31 2.10 -9.57
C THR A 158 4.45 1.71 -10.51
N ASN A 159 4.19 0.84 -11.47
CA ASN A 159 5.14 0.49 -12.53
C ASN A 159 5.42 1.66 -13.50
N LEU A 160 4.60 2.72 -13.47
CA LEU A 160 4.87 3.95 -14.23
C LEU A 160 6.21 4.62 -13.82
N VAL A 161 6.75 4.30 -12.64
CA VAL A 161 8.09 4.77 -12.22
C VAL A 161 9.22 4.16 -13.06
N TYR A 162 8.96 3.01 -13.71
CA TYR A 162 9.90 2.32 -14.58
C TYR A 162 9.59 2.56 -16.06
N ASN A 163 8.31 2.57 -16.43
CA ASN A 163 7.85 2.75 -17.80
C ASN A 163 6.59 3.64 -17.84
N PRO A 164 6.72 4.97 -17.99
CA PRO A 164 5.61 5.91 -17.96
C PRO A 164 4.84 5.91 -19.29
N VAL A 165 4.03 4.88 -19.54
CA VAL A 165 3.16 4.77 -20.73
C VAL A 165 2.08 5.87 -20.77
N VAL A 166 1.79 6.48 -19.63
CA VAL A 166 0.98 7.70 -19.47
C VAL A 166 1.75 8.68 -18.60
N THR A 167 1.85 9.92 -19.02
CA THR A 167 2.66 10.95 -18.38
C THR A 167 1.92 11.66 -17.24
N TYR A 168 1.67 10.97 -16.14
CA TYR A 168 1.17 11.59 -14.91
C TYR A 168 2.34 12.17 -14.12
N TYR A 169 2.77 13.39 -14.47
CA TYR A 169 4.00 14.00 -13.97
C TYR A 169 4.05 14.10 -12.45
N ASP A 170 2.99 14.57 -11.83
CA ASP A 170 2.86 14.76 -10.39
C ASP A 170 2.85 13.43 -9.62
N TYR A 171 1.96 12.52 -10.02
CA TYR A 171 1.78 11.23 -9.41
C TYR A 171 3.03 10.34 -9.53
N THR A 172 3.55 10.21 -10.76
CA THR A 172 4.72 9.35 -11.01
C THR A 172 5.96 9.87 -10.30
N THR A 173 6.15 11.21 -10.24
CA THR A 173 7.25 11.83 -9.48
C THR A 173 7.14 11.50 -7.99
N ALA A 174 5.96 11.67 -7.38
CA ALA A 174 5.77 11.37 -5.96
C ALA A 174 5.96 9.86 -5.66
N LYS A 175 5.47 8.98 -6.54
CA LYS A 175 5.66 7.53 -6.41
C LYS A 175 7.12 7.11 -6.62
N SER A 176 7.87 7.80 -7.50
CA SER A 176 9.32 7.58 -7.68
C SER A 176 10.11 7.97 -6.44
N ALA A 177 9.72 9.03 -5.74
CA ALA A 177 10.38 9.47 -4.51
C ALA A 177 10.34 8.38 -3.42
N LEU A 178 9.30 7.52 -3.40
CA LEU A 178 9.22 6.40 -2.48
C LEU A 178 10.35 5.37 -2.67
N ILE A 179 10.95 5.26 -3.86
CA ILE A 179 12.09 4.36 -4.12
C ILE A 179 13.29 4.81 -3.28
N GLY A 180 13.63 6.10 -3.36
CA GLY A 180 14.71 6.69 -2.55
C GLY A 180 14.42 6.57 -1.05
N LEU A 181 13.18 6.89 -0.63
CA LEU A 181 12.75 6.76 0.77
C LEU A 181 12.90 5.30 1.26
N THR A 182 12.45 4.32 0.47
CA THR A 182 12.56 2.89 0.80
C THR A 182 13.99 2.46 1.05
N ARG A 183 14.91 2.86 0.18
CA ARG A 183 16.34 2.51 0.28
C ARG A 183 16.99 3.13 1.51
N ASN A 184 16.75 4.42 1.77
CA ASN A 184 17.28 5.10 2.95
C ASN A 184 16.75 4.49 4.24
N LEU A 185 15.44 4.24 4.34
CA LEU A 185 14.84 3.59 5.49
C LEU A 185 15.39 2.17 5.70
N ALA A 186 15.57 1.38 4.65
CA ALA A 186 16.13 0.03 4.74
C ALA A 186 17.57 0.05 5.28
N ALA A 187 18.40 0.99 4.79
CA ALA A 187 19.79 1.15 5.22
C ALA A 187 19.89 1.57 6.69
N GLU A 188 19.04 2.51 7.12
CA GLU A 188 19.04 2.99 8.51
C GLU A 188 18.45 1.97 9.48
N LEU A 189 17.29 1.38 9.12
CA LEU A 189 16.47 0.63 10.06
C LEU A 189 16.82 -0.85 10.15
N GLY A 190 17.62 -1.37 9.24
CA GLY A 190 18.05 -2.78 9.23
C GLY A 190 18.72 -3.21 10.52
N GLN A 191 19.51 -2.33 11.17
CA GLN A 191 20.13 -2.58 12.46
C GLN A 191 19.14 -2.86 13.60
N TYR A 192 17.88 -2.46 13.44
CA TYR A 192 16.79 -2.71 14.39
C TYR A 192 15.91 -3.90 13.99
N GLY A 193 16.32 -4.70 12.99
CA GLY A 193 15.51 -5.80 12.48
C GLY A 193 14.27 -5.35 11.70
N ILE A 194 14.24 -4.10 11.23
CA ILE A 194 13.12 -3.54 10.46
C ILE A 194 13.47 -3.61 8.99
N ARG A 195 12.59 -4.25 8.19
CA ARG A 195 12.71 -4.35 6.73
C ARG A 195 11.80 -3.33 6.05
N VAL A 196 12.29 -2.74 4.97
CA VAL A 196 11.51 -1.76 4.20
C VAL A 196 11.62 -2.11 2.73
N ASN A 197 10.48 -2.35 2.07
CA ASN A 197 10.42 -2.67 0.65
C ASN A 197 9.31 -1.86 -0.05
N LEU A 198 9.39 -1.80 -1.36
CA LEU A 198 8.42 -1.14 -2.22
C LEU A 198 7.87 -2.14 -3.22
N LEU A 199 6.54 -2.14 -3.39
CA LEU A 199 5.86 -2.89 -4.44
C LEU A 199 5.24 -1.91 -5.44
N ALA A 200 5.61 -2.06 -6.71
CA ALA A 200 5.16 -1.22 -7.82
C ALA A 200 4.14 -1.99 -8.65
N GLY A 201 2.87 -1.62 -8.52
CA GLY A 201 1.77 -2.24 -9.26
C GLY A 201 1.62 -1.68 -10.67
N GLY A 202 1.13 -2.51 -11.57
CA GLY A 202 0.57 -2.08 -12.84
C GLY A 202 -0.82 -1.48 -12.68
N LEU A 203 -1.55 -1.31 -13.79
CA LEU A 203 -2.97 -1.00 -13.75
C LEU A 203 -3.72 -2.21 -13.17
N LEU A 204 -4.25 -2.04 -11.96
CA LEU A 204 -4.97 -3.10 -11.27
C LEU A 204 -6.43 -3.14 -11.73
N GLN A 205 -6.93 -4.35 -12.01
CA GLN A 205 -8.29 -4.56 -12.45
C GLN A 205 -9.24 -4.34 -11.26
N THR A 206 -10.11 -3.38 -11.44
CA THR A 206 -11.23 -2.87 -10.66
C THR A 206 -10.87 -2.26 -9.30
N THR A 207 -10.29 -1.06 -9.37
CA THR A 207 -10.21 -0.13 -8.24
C THR A 207 -10.93 1.17 -8.59
N ASP A 208 -11.20 2.05 -7.61
CA ASP A 208 -11.69 3.41 -7.89
C ASP A 208 -10.76 4.17 -8.84
N ALA A 209 -9.46 3.93 -8.74
CA ALA A 209 -8.44 4.52 -9.60
C ALA A 209 -8.56 4.04 -11.06
N SER A 210 -8.94 2.79 -11.28
CA SER A 210 -9.12 2.19 -12.63
C SER A 210 -10.55 2.27 -13.14
N ARG A 211 -11.48 2.89 -12.41
CA ARG A 211 -12.91 2.95 -12.77
C ARG A 211 -13.22 3.56 -14.15
N LEU A 212 -12.36 4.47 -14.60
CA LEU A 212 -12.51 5.11 -15.94
C LEU A 212 -11.79 4.33 -17.05
N THR A 213 -11.15 3.22 -16.72
CA THR A 213 -10.43 2.38 -17.68
C THR A 213 -11.40 1.44 -18.37
N THR A 214 -11.36 1.40 -19.69
CA THR A 214 -12.22 0.53 -20.50
C THR A 214 -11.69 -0.92 -20.51
N GLU A 215 -12.57 -1.86 -20.86
CA GLU A 215 -12.18 -3.27 -21.01
C GLU A 215 -11.09 -3.46 -22.08
N GLU A 216 -11.15 -2.67 -23.17
CA GLU A 216 -10.15 -2.72 -24.24
C GLU A 216 -8.73 -2.38 -23.73
N VAL A 217 -8.61 -1.47 -22.77
CA VAL A 217 -7.31 -1.14 -22.16
C VAL A 217 -6.81 -2.31 -21.31
N PHE A 218 -7.67 -2.98 -20.55
CA PHE A 218 -7.30 -4.18 -19.79
C PHE A 218 -6.90 -5.34 -20.72
N ASP A 219 -7.62 -5.54 -21.81
CA ASP A 219 -7.31 -6.54 -22.84
C ASP A 219 -5.96 -6.24 -23.50
N TYR A 220 -5.71 -4.97 -23.84
CA TYR A 220 -4.41 -4.56 -24.38
C TYR A 220 -3.26 -4.86 -23.40
N ILE A 221 -3.42 -4.52 -22.12
CA ILE A 221 -2.44 -4.85 -21.08
C ILE A 221 -2.26 -6.36 -20.98
N ALA A 222 -3.34 -7.13 -20.94
CA ALA A 222 -3.25 -8.58 -20.90
C ALA A 222 -2.50 -9.16 -22.10
N THR A 223 -2.72 -8.64 -23.31
CA THR A 223 -2.01 -9.13 -24.52
C THR A 223 -0.53 -8.77 -24.54
N THR A 224 -0.13 -7.66 -23.91
CA THR A 224 1.26 -7.16 -23.88
C THR A 224 2.05 -7.69 -22.68
N THR A 225 1.37 -8.15 -21.64
CA THR A 225 1.99 -8.66 -20.43
C THR A 225 2.48 -10.10 -20.63
N PRO A 226 3.69 -10.49 -20.19
CA PRO A 226 4.20 -11.86 -20.29
C PRO A 226 3.26 -12.92 -19.71
N LEU A 227 2.62 -12.65 -18.56
CA LEU A 227 1.64 -13.57 -17.95
C LEU A 227 0.28 -13.57 -18.65
N ARG A 228 0.09 -12.76 -19.73
CA ARG A 228 -1.15 -12.70 -20.53
C ARG A 228 -2.41 -12.39 -19.72
N GLN A 229 -2.26 -11.62 -18.65
CA GLN A 229 -3.37 -11.18 -17.80
C GLN A 229 -3.05 -9.82 -17.17
N ALA A 230 -4.09 -9.01 -16.95
CA ALA A 230 -3.97 -7.85 -16.08
C ALA A 230 -3.86 -8.32 -14.61
N THR A 231 -3.03 -7.64 -13.84
CA THR A 231 -2.86 -7.97 -12.42
C THR A 231 -4.14 -7.63 -11.65
N SER A 232 -4.71 -8.60 -10.95
CA SER A 232 -5.86 -8.35 -10.08
C SER A 232 -5.42 -7.67 -8.76
N VAL A 233 -6.38 -7.04 -8.09
CA VAL A 233 -6.16 -6.47 -6.75
C VAL A 233 -5.73 -7.56 -5.76
N ALA A 234 -6.31 -8.76 -5.88
CA ALA A 234 -5.98 -9.90 -5.04
C ALA A 234 -4.54 -10.41 -5.26
N ASP A 235 -4.07 -10.49 -6.52
CA ASP A 235 -2.70 -10.89 -6.82
C ASP A 235 -1.68 -9.90 -6.26
N PHE A 236 -1.99 -8.61 -6.35
CA PHE A 236 -1.13 -7.59 -5.75
C PHE A 236 -1.13 -7.69 -4.23
N ALA A 237 -2.29 -7.86 -3.59
CA ALA A 237 -2.41 -8.04 -2.14
C ALA A 237 -1.66 -9.29 -1.64
N ASN A 238 -1.63 -10.39 -2.42
CA ASN A 238 -0.81 -11.56 -2.13
C ASN A 238 0.69 -11.24 -2.13
N SER A 239 1.14 -10.36 -3.02
CA SER A 239 2.54 -9.90 -3.02
C SER A 239 2.87 -9.04 -1.79
N VAL A 240 1.92 -8.22 -1.32
CA VAL A 240 2.04 -7.50 -0.05
C VAL A 240 2.12 -8.48 1.12
N LEU A 241 1.28 -9.52 1.14
CA LEU A 241 1.32 -10.58 2.16
C LEU A 241 2.68 -11.29 2.20
N LEU A 242 3.26 -11.62 1.04
CA LEU A 242 4.61 -12.19 0.96
C LEU A 242 5.64 -11.29 1.63
N MET A 243 5.65 -9.98 1.33
CA MET A 243 6.58 -9.01 1.93
C MET A 243 6.31 -8.78 3.42
N ALA A 244 5.07 -8.89 3.86
CA ALA A 244 4.65 -8.80 5.26
C ALA A 244 4.99 -10.06 6.06
N SER A 245 5.18 -11.21 5.43
CA SER A 245 5.48 -12.47 6.09
C SER A 245 6.97 -12.69 6.36
N ASP A 246 7.28 -13.74 7.12
CA ASP A 246 8.66 -14.16 7.37
C ASP A 246 9.30 -14.90 6.18
N LEU A 247 8.54 -15.18 5.12
CA LEU A 247 9.05 -15.77 3.87
C LEU A 247 10.00 -14.82 3.13
N SER A 248 9.99 -13.52 3.44
CA SER A 248 10.83 -12.49 2.81
C SER A 248 11.91 -11.92 3.75
N LEU A 249 12.37 -12.66 4.78
CA LEU A 249 13.28 -12.15 5.81
C LEU A 249 14.59 -11.57 5.27
N ALA A 250 15.11 -12.09 4.17
CA ALA A 250 16.34 -11.59 3.55
C ALA A 250 16.12 -10.44 2.54
N ILE A 251 14.87 -9.96 2.37
CA ILE A 251 14.52 -8.94 1.39
C ILE A 251 14.28 -7.61 2.10
N THR A 252 15.15 -6.63 1.84
CA THR A 252 14.99 -5.23 2.29
C THR A 252 15.61 -4.27 1.28
N GLY A 253 15.10 -3.04 1.20
CA GLY A 253 15.56 -1.99 0.28
C GLY A 253 15.18 -2.23 -1.18
N GLN A 254 14.34 -3.23 -1.46
CA GLN A 254 13.97 -3.62 -2.81
C GLN A 254 12.76 -2.86 -3.32
N SER A 255 12.75 -2.67 -4.64
CA SER A 255 11.64 -2.10 -5.40
C SER A 255 11.24 -3.16 -6.43
N ILE A 256 10.09 -3.79 -6.23
CA ILE A 256 9.65 -4.98 -6.98
C ILE A 256 8.43 -4.62 -7.83
N ALA A 257 8.52 -4.86 -9.13
CA ALA A 257 7.37 -4.74 -10.03
C ALA A 257 6.41 -5.93 -9.81
N VAL A 258 5.11 -5.63 -9.67
CA VAL A 258 4.02 -6.60 -9.52
C VAL A 258 2.98 -6.28 -10.57
N ASP A 259 3.26 -6.64 -11.82
CA ASP A 259 2.49 -6.25 -13.00
C ASP A 259 2.47 -7.35 -14.09
N GLY A 260 2.70 -8.59 -13.71
CA GLY A 260 2.70 -9.72 -14.62
C GLY A 260 3.89 -9.74 -15.59
N GLY A 261 4.95 -8.97 -15.30
CA GLY A 261 6.14 -8.86 -16.13
C GLY A 261 6.03 -7.79 -17.22
N LEU A 262 5.03 -6.90 -17.16
CA LEU A 262 4.88 -5.79 -18.10
C LEU A 262 6.10 -4.85 -18.03
N THR A 263 6.66 -4.64 -16.83
CA THR A 263 7.95 -3.96 -16.64
C THR A 263 8.95 -4.90 -15.98
N MET A 264 10.21 -4.82 -16.41
CA MET A 264 11.33 -5.63 -15.91
C MET A 264 12.52 -4.69 -15.62
N PRO A 265 12.45 -3.89 -14.51
CA PRO A 265 13.46 -2.89 -14.16
C PRO A 265 14.79 -3.47 -13.70
#